data_68197516384196b1ae3687854693592e
#
_entry.id   68197516384196b1ae3687854693592e
#
_cell.length_a   1.000
_cell.length_b   1.000
_cell.length_c   1.000
_cell.angle_alpha   90.00
_cell.angle_beta   90.00
_cell.angle_gamma   90.00
#
_symmetry.space_group_name_H-M   'P 1'
#
loop_
_entity.id
_entity.type
_entity.pdbx_description
1 polymer ?
#
loop_
_entity_poly.entity_id
_entity_poly.type
_entity_poly.pdbx_seq_one_letter_code
_entity_poly.pdbx_strand_id
1 'polypeptide(L)' 'MSIEFEKKFGPGKCSKCGTYIESDVQMYVAKNLTGRPSLVKDQLVFVDPEFCEICYEKISGR' A
#
# COMPACT_ATOMS: atom_id res chain seq x y z
N MET A 1 -8.99 -14.59 9.22
CA MET A 1 -9.11 -13.12 9.21
C MET A 1 -8.91 -12.58 7.82
N SER A 2 -9.74 -11.65 7.43
CA SER A 2 -9.62 -11.03 6.12
C SER A 2 -8.98 -9.66 6.26
N ILE A 3 -8.17 -9.31 5.29
CA ILE A 3 -7.53 -8.01 5.24
C ILE A 3 -8.43 -7.05 4.48
N GLU A 4 -8.67 -5.90 5.08
CA GLU A 4 -9.45 -4.87 4.41
C GLU A 4 -8.53 -3.99 3.58
N PHE A 5 -8.95 -3.73 2.37
CA PHE A 5 -8.21 -2.84 1.48
C PHE A 5 -9.05 -1.61 1.17
N GLU A 6 -8.39 -0.48 1.17
CA GLU A 6 -9.04 0.78 0.79
C GLU A 6 -8.50 1.20 -0.57
N LYS A 7 -9.42 1.47 -1.48
CA LYS A 7 -9.05 1.94 -2.81
C LYS A 7 -8.80 3.45 -2.76
N LYS A 8 -7.69 3.86 -3.28
CA LYS A 8 -7.40 5.30 -3.34
C LYS A 8 -6.48 5.57 -4.52
N PHE A 9 -6.29 6.84 -4.81
CA PHE A 9 -5.39 7.24 -5.88
C PHE A 9 -4.03 7.59 -5.31
N GLY A 10 -3.00 7.38 -6.14
CA GLY A 10 -1.66 7.79 -5.76
C GLY A 10 -1.56 9.30 -5.56
N PRO A 11 -0.33 9.80 -5.46
CA PRO A 11 0.90 9.05 -5.71
C PRO A 11 1.29 8.14 -4.56
N GLY A 12 2.08 7.13 -4.90
CA GLY A 12 2.56 6.19 -3.92
C GLY A 12 3.51 5.19 -4.53
N LYS A 13 3.84 4.18 -3.79
CA LYS A 13 4.76 3.17 -4.26
C LYS A 13 4.30 1.80 -3.73
N CYS A 14 4.27 0.82 -4.61
CA CYS A 14 3.85 -0.51 -4.23
C CYS A 14 4.85 -1.12 -3.24
N SER A 15 4.33 -1.62 -2.12
CA SER A 15 5.18 -2.23 -1.10
C SER A 15 5.71 -3.58 -1.52
N LYS A 16 5.08 -4.21 -2.50
CA LYS A 16 5.48 -5.56 -2.91
C LYS A 16 6.46 -5.54 -4.06
N CYS A 17 6.16 -4.82 -5.13
CA CYS A 17 7.01 -4.82 -6.31
C CYS A 17 7.83 -3.55 -6.47
N GLY A 18 7.55 -2.53 -5.69
CA GLY A 18 8.31 -1.30 -5.75
C GLY A 18 7.95 -0.36 -6.89
N THR A 19 6.89 -0.67 -7.63
CA THR A 19 6.48 0.16 -8.75
C THR A 19 5.92 1.49 -8.25
N TYR A 20 6.33 2.57 -8.88
CA TYR A 20 5.78 3.88 -8.57
C TYR A 20 4.35 4.00 -9.08
N ILE A 21 3.46 4.51 -8.25
CA ILE A 21 2.06 4.68 -8.58
C ILE A 21 1.79 6.18 -8.73
N GLU A 22 1.35 6.58 -9.92
CA GLU A 22 1.11 7.98 -10.20
C GLU A 22 -0.20 8.45 -9.58
N SER A 23 -0.38 9.76 -9.54
CA SER A 23 -1.51 10.35 -8.83
C SER A 23 -2.87 10.02 -9.47
N ASP A 24 -2.88 9.66 -10.73
CA ASP A 24 -4.12 9.30 -11.43
C ASP A 24 -4.33 7.79 -11.52
N VAL A 25 -3.47 7.02 -10.86
CA VAL A 25 -3.55 5.56 -10.89
C VAL A 25 -4.11 5.06 -9.57
N GLN A 26 -5.04 4.12 -9.64
CA GLN A 26 -5.64 3.54 -8.45
C GLN A 26 -4.68 2.58 -7.77
N MET A 27 -4.72 2.58 -6.46
CA MET A 27 -3.94 1.64 -5.66
C MET A 27 -4.78 1.19 -4.48
N TYR A 28 -4.28 0.20 -3.77
CA TYR A 28 -4.97 -0.39 -2.63
C TYR A 28 -4.09 -0.31 -1.40
N VAL A 29 -4.68 0.10 -0.28
CA VAL A 29 -3.97 0.23 0.99
C VAL A 29 -4.55 -0.78 1.96
N ALA A 30 -3.68 -1.60 2.55
CA ALA A 30 -4.11 -2.59 3.53
C ALA A 30 -4.32 -1.91 4.87
N LYS A 31 -5.55 -1.93 5.36
CA LYS A 31 -5.90 -1.18 6.56
C LYS A 31 -5.71 -1.95 7.85
N ASN A 32 -5.77 -3.27 7.80
CA ASN A 32 -5.71 -4.08 9.01
C ASN A 32 -4.35 -4.71 9.24
N LEU A 33 -3.34 -4.29 8.48
CA LEU A 33 -1.99 -4.78 8.70
C LEU A 33 -1.23 -3.78 9.55
N THR A 34 -0.30 -4.32 10.35
CA THR A 34 0.61 -3.47 11.08
C THR A 34 1.47 -2.72 10.07
N GLY A 35 1.51 -1.41 10.18
CA GLY A 35 2.26 -0.60 9.27
C GLY A 35 3.75 -0.84 9.39
N ARG A 36 4.48 -0.44 8.36
CA ARG A 36 5.93 -0.56 8.37
C ARG A 36 6.53 0.66 9.05
N PRO A 37 7.60 0.47 9.82
CA PRO A 37 8.30 1.62 10.38
C PRO A 37 8.96 2.44 9.27
N SER A 38 8.83 3.73 9.36
CA SER A 38 9.41 4.63 8.37
C SER A 38 9.91 5.87 9.09
N LEU A 39 11.08 6.35 8.69
CA LEU A 39 11.64 7.56 9.28
C LEU A 39 11.20 8.76 8.46
N VAL A 40 10.48 9.66 9.13
CA VAL A 40 10.04 10.91 8.52
C VAL A 40 10.47 12.03 9.45
N LYS A 41 11.34 12.92 8.99
CA LYS A 41 11.84 14.03 9.80
C LYS A 41 12.36 13.54 11.16
N ASP A 42 13.14 12.46 11.13
CA ASP A 42 13.74 11.87 12.33
C ASP A 42 12.72 11.30 13.30
N GLN A 43 11.49 11.08 12.85
CA GLN A 43 10.47 10.45 13.67
C GLN A 43 10.09 9.09 13.07
N LEU A 44 9.92 8.11 13.94
CA LEU A 44 9.48 6.79 13.52
C LEU A 44 7.97 6.78 13.38
N VAL A 45 7.49 6.56 12.17
CA VAL A 45 6.08 6.55 11.85
C VAL A 45 5.73 5.22 11.21
N PHE A 46 4.56 4.69 11.54
CA PHE A 46 4.07 3.46 10.93
C PHE A 46 3.12 3.82 9.79
N VAL A 47 3.41 3.28 8.60
CA VAL A 47 2.64 3.57 7.41
C VAL A 47 2.04 2.28 6.88
N ASP A 48 0.75 2.33 6.55
CA ASP A 48 0.09 1.16 5.99
C ASP A 48 0.71 0.80 4.64
N PRO A 49 0.87 -0.51 4.37
CA PRO A 49 1.42 -0.91 3.08
C PRO A 49 0.47 -0.61 1.94
N GLU A 50 1.03 -0.19 0.81
CA GLU A 50 0.29 0.13 -0.39
C GLU A 50 0.63 -0.88 -1.48
N PHE A 51 -0.35 -1.21 -2.29
CA PHE A 51 -0.17 -2.20 -3.35
C PHE A 51 -0.77 -1.68 -4.64
N CYS A 52 -0.07 -1.92 -5.75
CA CYS A 52 -0.63 -1.62 -7.06
C CYS A 52 -1.71 -2.63 -7.40
N GLU A 53 -2.49 -2.32 -8.43
CA GLU A 53 -3.61 -3.16 -8.78
C GLU A 53 -3.19 -4.60 -9.08
N ILE A 54 -2.08 -4.76 -9.78
CA ILE A 54 -1.59 -6.09 -10.15
C ILE A 54 -1.23 -6.90 -8.90
N CYS A 55 -0.49 -6.28 -7.98
CA CYS A 55 -0.12 -6.96 -6.75
C CYS A 55 -1.33 -7.23 -5.86
N TYR A 56 -2.28 -6.30 -5.86
CA TYR A 56 -3.49 -6.51 -5.10
C TYR A 56 -4.25 -7.74 -5.59
N GLU A 57 -4.35 -7.93 -6.89
CA GLU A 57 -5.02 -9.08 -7.44
C GLU A 57 -4.33 -10.38 -7.03
N LYS A 58 -3.02 -10.38 -7.01
CA LYS A 58 -2.27 -11.56 -6.59
C LYS A 58 -2.49 -11.87 -5.12
N ILE A 59 -2.54 -10.84 -4.30
CA ILE A 59 -2.73 -11.02 -2.86
C ILE A 59 -4.15 -11.51 -2.56
N SER A 60 -5.13 -11.01 -3.29
CA SER A 60 -6.51 -11.38 -3.04
C SER A 60 -6.83 -12.79 -3.50
N GLY A 61 -5.90 -13.48 -4.16
CA GLY A 61 -6.08 -14.86 -4.52
C GLY A 61 -6.87 -15.08 -5.79
N ARG A 62 -6.95 -14.10 -6.65
CA ARG A 62 -7.70 -14.22 -7.91
C ARG A 62 -6.78 -14.26 -9.10
#